data_1459f1ddf08fe4e9b37c03864331a85f
#
_entry.id   1459f1ddf08fe4e9b37c03864331a85f
#
_cell.length_a   1.000
_cell.length_b   1.000
_cell.length_c   1.000
_cell.angle_alpha   90.00
_cell.angle_beta   90.00
_cell.angle_gamma   90.00
#
_symmetry.space_group_name_H-M   'P 1'
#
loop_
_entity.id
_entity.type
_entity.pdbx_description
1 polymer ?
#
loop_
_entity_poly.entity_id
_entity_poly.type
_entity_poly.pdbx_seq_one_letter_code
_entity_poly.pdbx_strand_id
1 'polypeptide(L)' 'MNMGWLEDESLQQIAPEKLEFILQLAEECKGKTLKQALPKINAAFQLSKRQGLQLTGQEAAVLFRIVQNNST' A
#
# COMPACT_ATOMS: atom_id res chain seq x y z
N MET A 1 -16.88 -3.39 -6.43
CA MET A 1 -15.78 -3.49 -5.46
C MET A 1 -16.24 -3.03 -4.08
N ASN A 2 -15.90 -3.78 -3.08
CA ASN A 2 -16.27 -3.42 -1.72
C ASN A 2 -15.25 -2.43 -1.15
N MET A 3 -15.73 -1.27 -0.74
CA MET A 3 -14.88 -0.22 -0.19
C MET A 3 -14.70 -0.32 1.33
N GLY A 4 -15.13 -1.42 1.91
CA GLY A 4 -15.05 -1.60 3.37
C GLY A 4 -13.65 -1.50 3.92
N TRP A 5 -12.63 -1.80 3.11
CA TRP A 5 -11.24 -1.70 3.56
C TRP A 5 -10.83 -0.26 3.91
N LEU A 6 -11.52 0.74 3.35
CA LEU A 6 -11.24 2.14 3.68
C LEU A 6 -11.69 2.51 5.10
N GLU A 7 -12.58 1.71 5.69
CA GLU A 7 -13.07 1.93 7.04
C GLU A 7 -12.33 1.11 8.08
N ASP A 8 -11.33 0.34 7.67
CA ASP A 8 -10.54 -0.48 8.57
C ASP A 8 -9.80 0.41 9.57
N GLU A 9 -9.83 0.03 10.85
CA GLU A 9 -9.15 0.78 11.89
C GLU A 9 -7.65 0.91 11.62
N SER A 10 -7.05 -0.08 10.97
CA SER A 10 -5.64 -0.04 10.63
C SER A 10 -5.31 1.17 9.76
N LEU A 11 -6.21 1.55 8.86
CA LEU A 11 -6.00 2.70 7.99
C LEU A 11 -6.14 4.00 8.75
N GLN A 12 -7.03 4.05 9.76
CA GLN A 12 -7.26 5.26 10.54
C GLN A 12 -6.06 5.62 11.41
N GLN A 13 -5.21 4.64 11.71
CA GLN A 13 -4.02 4.84 12.52
C GLN A 13 -2.80 5.26 11.69
N ILE A 14 -2.93 5.27 10.36
CA ILE A 14 -1.83 5.60 9.47
C ILE A 14 -1.82 7.11 9.23
N ALA A 15 -0.63 7.72 9.30
CA ALA A 15 -0.48 9.14 9.02
C ALA A 15 -0.99 9.46 7.60
N PRO A 16 -1.63 10.62 7.39
CA PRO A 16 -2.20 10.93 6.07
C PRO A 16 -1.21 10.86 4.92
N GLU A 17 0.02 11.29 5.12
CA GLU A 17 1.05 11.23 4.07
C GLU A 17 1.38 9.80 3.69
N LYS A 18 1.47 8.92 4.67
CA LYS A 18 1.75 7.51 4.43
C LYS A 18 0.56 6.82 3.78
N LEU A 19 -0.65 7.17 4.24
CA LEU A 19 -1.86 6.62 3.66
C LEU A 19 -1.99 7.00 2.18
N GLU A 20 -1.72 8.26 1.85
CA GLU A 20 -1.74 8.72 0.47
C GLU A 20 -0.72 7.95 -0.38
N PHE A 21 0.48 7.74 0.15
CA PHE A 21 1.50 6.95 -0.51
C PHE A 21 1.03 5.51 -0.78
N ILE A 22 0.43 4.88 0.24
CA ILE A 22 -0.08 3.52 0.13
C ILE A 22 -1.18 3.43 -0.94
N LEU A 23 -2.12 4.36 -0.93
CA LEU A 23 -3.22 4.37 -1.88
C LEU A 23 -2.74 4.59 -3.30
N GLN A 24 -1.78 5.49 -3.48
CA GLN A 24 -1.21 5.76 -4.80
C GLN A 24 -0.49 4.53 -5.32
N LEU A 25 0.28 3.86 -4.47
CA LEU A 25 1.00 2.65 -4.87
C LEU A 25 0.03 1.52 -5.20
N ALA A 26 -1.03 1.37 -4.43
CA ALA A 26 -2.06 0.38 -4.69
C ALA A 26 -2.74 0.63 -6.05
N GLU A 27 -2.98 1.89 -6.38
CA GLU A 27 -3.55 2.25 -7.68
C GLU A 27 -2.62 1.86 -8.82
N GLU A 28 -1.32 2.07 -8.65
CA GLU A 28 -0.33 1.68 -9.66
C GLU A 28 -0.22 0.18 -9.82
N CYS A 29 -0.55 -0.58 -8.78
CA CYS A 29 -0.52 -2.04 -8.82
C CYS A 29 -1.84 -2.66 -9.24
N LYS A 30 -2.84 -1.85 -9.51
CA LYS A 30 -4.18 -2.32 -9.88
C LYS A 30 -4.12 -3.18 -11.14
N GLY A 31 -4.80 -4.33 -11.10
CA GLY A 31 -4.83 -5.25 -12.22
C GLY A 31 -3.61 -6.15 -12.34
N LYS A 32 -2.61 -5.98 -11.47
CA LYS A 32 -1.43 -6.82 -11.44
C LYS A 32 -1.55 -7.88 -10.37
N THR A 33 -0.93 -9.04 -10.60
CA THR A 33 -0.81 -10.04 -9.55
C THR A 33 0.17 -9.55 -8.49
N LEU A 34 0.10 -10.13 -7.29
CA LEU A 34 1.04 -9.77 -6.23
C LEU A 34 2.49 -9.99 -6.69
N LYS A 35 2.73 -11.09 -7.41
CA LYS A 35 4.06 -11.40 -7.92
C LYS A 35 4.57 -10.31 -8.87
N GLN A 36 3.69 -9.79 -9.73
CA GLN A 36 4.05 -8.73 -10.66
C GLN A 36 4.26 -7.39 -9.95
N ALA A 37 3.55 -7.18 -8.86
CA ALA A 37 3.62 -5.94 -8.10
C ALA A 37 4.82 -5.87 -7.16
N LEU A 38 5.38 -7.01 -6.74
CA LEU A 38 6.46 -7.04 -5.75
C LEU A 38 7.67 -6.17 -6.11
N PRO A 39 8.21 -6.22 -7.34
CA PRO A 39 9.35 -5.36 -7.67
C PRO A 39 9.02 -3.87 -7.54
N LYS A 40 7.80 -3.50 -7.93
CA LYS A 40 7.36 -2.12 -7.84
C LYS A 40 7.19 -1.70 -6.38
N ILE A 41 6.64 -2.58 -5.55
CA ILE A 41 6.47 -2.33 -4.12
C ILE A 41 7.83 -2.16 -3.45
N ASN A 42 8.80 -3.02 -3.78
CA ASN A 42 10.13 -2.91 -3.21
C ASN A 42 10.81 -1.59 -3.60
N ALA A 43 10.69 -1.19 -4.85
CA ALA A 43 11.24 0.07 -5.32
C ALA A 43 10.61 1.25 -4.59
N ALA A 44 9.29 1.20 -4.39
CA ALA A 44 8.56 2.24 -3.69
C ALA A 44 8.97 2.32 -2.22
N PHE A 45 9.20 1.19 -1.56
CA PHE A 45 9.66 1.18 -0.18
C PHE A 45 11.02 1.84 -0.05
N GLN A 46 11.93 1.57 -0.98
CA GLN A 46 13.24 2.20 -0.96
C GLN A 46 13.14 3.71 -1.18
N LEU A 47 12.26 4.12 -2.08
CA LEU A 47 12.04 5.53 -2.33
C LEU A 47 11.44 6.22 -1.10
N SER A 48 10.48 5.60 -0.44
CA SER A 48 9.85 6.16 0.75
C SER A 48 10.87 6.33 1.88
N LYS A 49 11.80 5.39 2.00
CA LYS A 49 12.88 5.48 2.97
C LYS A 49 13.73 6.73 2.73
N ARG A 50 14.07 7.00 1.48
CA ARG A 50 14.87 8.17 1.11
C ARG A 50 14.15 9.47 1.40
N GLN A 51 12.83 9.45 1.29
CA GLN A 51 11.99 10.63 1.53
C GLN A 51 11.60 10.78 3.01
N GLY A 52 12.04 9.88 3.87
CA GLY A 52 11.68 9.93 5.28
C GLY A 52 10.30 9.40 5.60
N LEU A 53 9.66 8.71 4.66
CA LEU A 53 8.34 8.11 4.84
C LEU A 53 8.45 6.61 5.05
N GLN A 54 9.29 6.18 5.99
CA GLN A 54 9.49 4.77 6.22
C GLN A 54 8.21 4.11 6.75
N LEU A 55 7.77 3.08 6.06
CA LEU A 55 6.58 2.33 6.47
C LEU A 55 6.95 1.30 7.53
N THR A 56 6.10 1.16 8.54
CA THR A 56 6.25 0.11 9.54
C THR A 56 5.77 -1.22 8.96
N GLY A 57 6.07 -2.33 9.65
CA GLY A 57 5.60 -3.64 9.23
C GLY A 57 4.08 -3.69 9.14
N GLN A 58 3.37 -3.03 10.05
CA GLN A 58 1.91 -2.99 10.04
C GLN A 58 1.40 -2.22 8.82
N GLU A 59 2.03 -1.11 8.49
CA GLU A 59 1.66 -0.32 7.33
C GLU A 59 1.92 -1.08 6.03
N ALA A 60 3.03 -1.80 5.97
CA ALA A 60 3.34 -2.64 4.81
C ALA A 60 2.30 -3.74 4.65
N ALA A 61 1.85 -4.34 5.76
CA ALA A 61 0.81 -5.37 5.71
C ALA A 61 -0.49 -4.81 5.16
N VAL A 62 -0.85 -3.58 5.52
CA VAL A 62 -2.03 -2.92 4.99
C VAL A 62 -1.91 -2.74 3.48
N LEU A 63 -0.74 -2.30 3.01
CA LEU A 63 -0.48 -2.14 1.58
C LEU A 63 -0.68 -3.46 0.83
N PHE A 64 -0.08 -4.55 1.34
CA PHE A 64 -0.22 -5.85 0.70
C PHE A 64 -1.67 -6.31 0.65
N ARG A 65 -2.44 -6.05 1.71
CA ARG A 65 -3.85 -6.41 1.74
C ARG A 65 -4.63 -5.64 0.66
N ILE A 66 -4.37 -4.35 0.52
CA ILE A 66 -5.04 -3.53 -0.50
C ILE A 66 -4.69 -4.02 -1.89
N VAL A 67 -3.42 -4.32 -2.14
CA VAL A 67 -2.97 -4.81 -3.45
C VAL A 67 -3.64 -6.13 -3.77
N GLN A 68 -3.74 -7.05 -2.79
CA GLN A 68 -4.41 -8.32 -3.00
C GLN A 68 -5.89 -8.15 -3.33
N ASN A 69 -6.56 -7.20 -2.67
CA ASN A 69 -7.97 -6.96 -2.92
C ASN A 69 -8.22 -6.37 -4.30
N ASN A 70 -7.23 -5.68 -4.88
CA ASN A 70 -7.34 -5.07 -6.19
C ASN A 70 -6.75 -5.92 -7.30
N SER A 71 -6.11 -7.04 -6.96
CA SER A 71 -5.57 -7.93 -7.99
C SER A 71 -6.68 -8.79 -8.58
N THR A 72 -6.54 -9.12 -9.83
CA THR A 72 -7.50 -9.97 -10.54
C THR A 72 -7.04 -11.42 -10.53
#